data_5eaccb1a241a6a06b89924c350aa79b2
#
_entry.id   5eaccb1a241a6a06b89924c350aa79b2
#
_cell.length_a   1.000
_cell.length_b   1.000
_cell.length_c   1.000
_cell.angle_alpha   90.00
_cell.angle_beta   90.00
_cell.angle_gamma   90.00
#
_symmetry.space_group_name_H-M   'P 1'
#
loop_
_entity.id
_entity.type
_entity.pdbx_description
1 polymer ?
#
loop_
_entity_poly.entity_id
_entity_poly.type
_entity_poly.pdbx_seq_one_letter_code
_entity_poly.pdbx_strand_id
1 'polypeptide(L)'
;MNRTKPCVETAAIAHKALIAREARRVTSYDVALVAGVSQSAVSRCFQQGASVSDATLARVMKAAALLDYIPNAAARSLITRRSNIVAVLIASQANLQYPELLGELSQHIGARGRRVLLFTLARETDVDRVLADVWQYQVDGVIAAARLSSEHIAEFDRRRMPLVLFNRSLRERAVNTVTCDHHEAGRMLVSRLAAAGHRRFGIIAGLEDSSVAQERRRGASERLAELGLPAPVVVPGQADYASGAAGLRAIISAMGAVPDAIICGSDVTAIGCLDCARHELGIEVPRQLSVAGFDAVESSNWLSYNLTTLRQPMPRMAMAAAELLCTVIDRSGGVAAPERRVFSAQFINGATARLEPVFSSVLGPALGAAQVHGTGLPAPVAIM
;
A
#
# COMPACT_ATOMS: atom_id res chain seq x y z
N MET A 1 32.76 -57.57 -16.72
CA MET A 1 31.38 -57.20 -17.08
C MET A 1 31.19 -55.69 -16.96
N ASN A 2 31.23 -54.99 -18.10
CA ASN A 2 31.12 -53.55 -18.14
C ASN A 2 29.60 -53.19 -18.04
N ARG A 3 29.13 -52.84 -16.85
CA ARG A 3 27.75 -52.29 -16.70
C ARG A 3 27.74 -50.88 -17.27
N THR A 4 27.32 -50.73 -18.53
CA THR A 4 26.97 -49.44 -19.12
C THR A 4 26.02 -48.75 -18.19
N LYS A 5 26.38 -47.58 -17.63
CA LYS A 5 25.48 -46.74 -16.84
C LYS A 5 24.26 -46.42 -17.70
N PRO A 6 23.04 -46.63 -17.20
CA PRO A 6 21.81 -46.32 -17.97
C PRO A 6 21.83 -44.86 -18.38
N CYS A 7 21.33 -44.56 -19.58
CA CYS A 7 21.15 -43.18 -20.03
C CYS A 7 20.25 -42.41 -19.03
N VAL A 8 20.53 -41.14 -18.80
CA VAL A 8 19.79 -40.30 -17.85
C VAL A 8 18.28 -40.37 -18.08
N GLU A 9 17.84 -40.52 -19.33
CA GLU A 9 16.44 -40.64 -19.70
C GLU A 9 15.79 -41.95 -19.18
N THR A 10 16.47 -43.07 -19.39
CA THR A 10 15.98 -44.39 -18.92
C THR A 10 15.91 -44.46 -17.40
N ALA A 11 16.93 -43.89 -16.73
CA ALA A 11 16.94 -43.78 -15.28
C ALA A 11 15.83 -42.87 -14.74
N ALA A 12 15.56 -41.74 -15.43
CA ALA A 12 14.51 -40.81 -15.05
C ALA A 12 13.10 -41.43 -15.16
N ILE A 13 12.83 -42.17 -16.25
CA ILE A 13 11.52 -42.81 -16.46
C ILE A 13 11.24 -43.83 -15.36
N ALA A 14 12.22 -44.73 -15.10
CA ALA A 14 12.06 -45.74 -14.06
C ALA A 14 11.87 -45.09 -12.66
N HIS A 15 12.65 -44.06 -12.37
CA HIS A 15 12.58 -43.39 -11.06
C HIS A 15 11.28 -42.56 -10.89
N LYS A 16 10.77 -41.92 -11.96
CA LYS A 16 9.50 -41.21 -11.97
C LYS A 16 8.32 -42.14 -11.66
N ALA A 17 8.35 -43.35 -12.25
CA ALA A 17 7.33 -44.38 -11.96
C ALA A 17 7.36 -44.84 -10.49
N LEU A 18 8.57 -44.97 -9.89
CA LEU A 18 8.72 -45.30 -8.48
C LEU A 18 8.17 -44.21 -7.56
N ILE A 19 8.50 -42.95 -7.83
CA ILE A 19 7.99 -41.78 -7.07
C ILE A 19 6.47 -41.68 -7.14
N ALA A 20 5.89 -41.92 -8.33
CA ALA A 20 4.44 -41.93 -8.52
C ALA A 20 3.77 -43.06 -7.71
N ARG A 21 4.38 -44.24 -7.67
CA ARG A 21 3.90 -45.36 -6.86
C ARG A 21 3.96 -45.10 -5.36
N GLU A 22 5.00 -44.36 -4.90
CA GLU A 22 5.16 -43.95 -3.50
C GLU A 22 4.30 -42.70 -3.13
N ALA A 23 3.58 -42.11 -4.08
CA ALA A 23 2.75 -40.91 -3.91
C ALA A 23 3.47 -39.75 -3.20
N ARG A 24 4.78 -39.57 -3.45
CA ARG A 24 5.60 -38.53 -2.86
C ARG A 24 6.08 -37.49 -3.87
N ARG A 25 6.53 -36.34 -3.39
CA ARG A 25 7.13 -35.32 -4.25
C ARG A 25 8.58 -35.68 -4.62
N VAL A 26 8.97 -35.22 -5.81
CA VAL A 26 10.37 -35.30 -6.27
C VAL A 26 11.26 -34.44 -5.35
N THR A 27 12.40 -34.97 -4.98
CA THR A 27 13.40 -34.32 -4.12
C THR A 27 14.71 -34.07 -4.85
N SER A 28 15.62 -33.29 -4.27
CA SER A 28 16.97 -33.10 -4.77
C SER A 28 17.80 -34.41 -4.75
N TYR A 29 17.46 -35.37 -3.90
CA TYR A 29 18.07 -36.69 -3.89
C TYR A 29 17.73 -37.53 -5.11
N ASP A 30 16.47 -37.44 -5.58
CA ASP A 30 16.00 -38.09 -6.80
C ASP A 30 16.74 -37.56 -8.03
N VAL A 31 16.88 -36.22 -8.11
CA VAL A 31 17.67 -35.58 -9.17
C VAL A 31 19.13 -35.99 -9.12
N ALA A 32 19.71 -36.05 -7.93
CA ALA A 32 21.09 -36.47 -7.73
C ALA A 32 21.33 -37.92 -8.24
N LEU A 33 20.42 -38.84 -7.91
CA LEU A 33 20.45 -40.20 -8.34
C LEU A 33 20.42 -40.35 -9.87
N VAL A 34 19.42 -39.68 -10.51
CA VAL A 34 19.25 -39.71 -11.97
C VAL A 34 20.40 -39.02 -12.71
N ALA A 35 20.90 -37.89 -12.19
CA ALA A 35 22.03 -37.17 -12.78
C ALA A 35 23.39 -37.85 -12.53
N GLY A 36 23.50 -38.82 -11.62
CA GLY A 36 24.74 -39.48 -11.23
C GLY A 36 25.73 -38.54 -10.53
N VAL A 37 25.20 -37.66 -9.66
CA VAL A 37 26.00 -36.69 -8.88
C VAL A 37 25.59 -36.71 -7.41
N SER A 38 26.31 -35.99 -6.54
CA SER A 38 25.90 -35.83 -5.15
C SER A 38 24.73 -34.83 -5.01
N GLN A 39 23.92 -34.98 -3.96
CA GLN A 39 22.86 -34.03 -3.61
C GLN A 39 23.41 -32.59 -3.45
N SER A 40 24.59 -32.43 -2.89
CA SER A 40 25.27 -31.14 -2.76
C SER A 40 25.64 -30.51 -4.11
N ALA A 41 25.97 -31.33 -5.13
CA ALA A 41 26.18 -30.84 -6.49
C ALA A 41 24.87 -30.37 -7.11
N VAL A 42 23.76 -31.09 -6.92
CA VAL A 42 22.42 -30.63 -7.33
C VAL A 42 22.08 -29.30 -6.68
N SER A 43 22.24 -29.16 -5.36
CA SER A 43 21.98 -27.92 -4.64
C SER A 43 22.77 -26.73 -5.21
N ARG A 44 24.06 -26.93 -5.52
CA ARG A 44 24.92 -25.91 -6.14
C ARG A 44 24.45 -25.50 -7.54
N CYS A 45 23.97 -26.45 -8.36
CA CYS A 45 23.47 -26.14 -9.70
C CYS A 45 22.26 -25.16 -9.69
N PHE A 46 21.49 -25.10 -8.60
CA PHE A 46 20.37 -24.18 -8.41
C PHE A 46 20.74 -22.93 -7.58
N GLN A 47 22.02 -22.73 -7.28
CA GLN A 47 22.53 -21.59 -6.52
C GLN A 47 23.19 -20.59 -7.47
N GLN A 48 22.75 -19.33 -7.47
CA GLN A 48 23.39 -18.27 -8.26
C GLN A 48 24.84 -18.05 -7.80
N GLY A 49 25.76 -18.00 -8.75
CA GLY A 49 27.19 -17.78 -8.50
C GLY A 49 27.96 -18.98 -7.95
N ALA A 50 27.34 -20.14 -7.80
CA ALA A 50 28.07 -21.35 -7.41
C ALA A 50 28.89 -21.89 -8.58
N SER A 51 30.18 -22.23 -8.33
CA SER A 51 31.07 -22.86 -9.30
C SER A 51 30.68 -24.31 -9.50
N VAL A 52 30.16 -24.64 -10.69
CA VAL A 52 29.83 -26.00 -11.12
C VAL A 52 30.30 -26.15 -12.56
N SER A 53 30.88 -27.30 -12.94
CA SER A 53 31.25 -27.51 -14.35
C SER A 53 30.04 -27.60 -15.25
N ASP A 54 30.13 -27.07 -16.49
CA ASP A 54 29.05 -27.07 -17.47
C ASP A 54 28.47 -28.46 -17.71
N ALA A 55 29.32 -29.48 -17.75
CA ALA A 55 28.89 -30.88 -17.89
C ALA A 55 28.05 -31.38 -16.72
N THR A 56 28.33 -30.94 -15.49
CA THR A 56 27.54 -31.29 -14.31
C THR A 56 26.22 -30.50 -14.31
N LEU A 57 26.28 -29.21 -14.62
CA LEU A 57 25.09 -28.39 -14.72
C LEU A 57 24.10 -28.94 -15.76
N ALA A 58 24.59 -29.28 -16.97
CA ALA A 58 23.73 -29.83 -18.03
C ALA A 58 23.07 -31.15 -17.61
N ARG A 59 23.80 -32.06 -16.95
CA ARG A 59 23.23 -33.34 -16.47
C ARG A 59 22.17 -33.12 -15.41
N VAL A 60 22.41 -32.23 -14.44
CA VAL A 60 21.47 -31.92 -13.36
C VAL A 60 20.22 -31.24 -13.91
N MET A 61 20.37 -30.27 -14.81
CA MET A 61 19.22 -29.57 -15.41
C MET A 61 18.36 -30.52 -16.26
N LYS A 62 19.02 -31.44 -17.02
CA LYS A 62 18.31 -32.49 -17.78
C LYS A 62 17.54 -33.44 -16.85
N ALA A 63 18.15 -33.90 -15.79
CA ALA A 63 17.51 -34.80 -14.81
C ALA A 63 16.36 -34.10 -14.09
N ALA A 64 16.52 -32.83 -13.69
CA ALA A 64 15.50 -32.02 -13.05
C ALA A 64 14.27 -31.82 -13.97
N ALA A 65 14.50 -31.49 -15.25
CA ALA A 65 13.45 -31.35 -16.24
C ALA A 65 12.66 -32.64 -16.49
N LEU A 66 13.36 -33.78 -16.62
CA LEU A 66 12.72 -35.09 -16.81
C LEU A 66 11.89 -35.54 -15.61
N LEU A 67 12.30 -35.16 -14.39
CA LEU A 67 11.57 -35.49 -13.15
C LEU A 67 10.53 -34.45 -12.76
N ASP A 68 10.36 -33.34 -13.51
CA ASP A 68 9.55 -32.19 -13.12
C ASP A 68 9.94 -31.64 -11.73
N TYR A 69 11.24 -31.62 -11.43
CA TYR A 69 11.74 -31.19 -10.14
C TYR A 69 11.75 -29.67 -10.02
N ILE A 70 11.10 -29.17 -8.99
CA ILE A 70 11.17 -27.76 -8.60
C ILE A 70 11.91 -27.66 -7.26
N PRO A 71 13.00 -26.86 -7.16
CA PRO A 71 13.72 -26.69 -5.91
C PRO A 71 12.82 -26.20 -4.78
N ASN A 72 12.88 -26.87 -3.63
CA ASN A 72 12.10 -26.47 -2.46
C ASN A 72 12.72 -25.22 -1.82
N ALA A 73 12.00 -24.11 -1.84
CA ALA A 73 12.42 -22.83 -1.25
C ALA A 73 12.65 -22.94 0.27
N ALA A 74 11.80 -23.71 0.97
CA ALA A 74 11.95 -23.92 2.42
C ALA A 74 13.22 -24.71 2.76
N ALA A 75 13.56 -25.75 1.98
CA ALA A 75 14.82 -26.49 2.16
C ALA A 75 16.04 -25.60 1.89
N ARG A 76 15.94 -24.69 0.91
CA ARG A 76 17.01 -23.73 0.61
C ARG A 76 17.19 -22.71 1.72
N SER A 77 16.11 -22.24 2.34
CA SER A 77 16.20 -21.26 3.44
C SER A 77 16.96 -21.79 4.66
N LEU A 78 16.90 -23.09 4.94
CA LEU A 78 17.66 -23.73 6.02
C LEU A 78 19.17 -23.66 5.78
N ILE A 79 19.61 -23.72 4.52
CA ILE A 79 21.02 -23.67 4.15
C ILE A 79 21.52 -22.22 4.10
N THR A 80 20.74 -21.33 3.47
CA THR A 80 21.13 -19.93 3.23
C THR A 80 20.85 -19.03 4.43
N ARG A 81 20.05 -19.49 5.40
CA ARG A 81 19.48 -18.71 6.50
C ARG A 81 18.69 -17.48 6.02
N ARG A 82 18.16 -17.55 4.78
CA ARG A 82 17.31 -16.53 4.15
C ARG A 82 16.10 -17.19 3.53
N SER A 83 14.92 -16.76 3.93
CA SER A 83 13.66 -17.29 3.40
C SER A 83 13.26 -16.64 2.07
N ASN A 84 13.76 -15.44 1.79
CA ASN A 84 13.29 -14.54 0.74
C ASN A 84 11.80 -14.21 0.88
N ILE A 85 11.30 -14.19 2.11
CA ILE A 85 9.92 -13.84 2.44
C ILE A 85 9.93 -12.54 3.26
N VAL A 86 9.08 -11.62 2.88
CA VAL A 86 8.79 -10.38 3.62
C VAL A 86 7.37 -10.49 4.15
N ALA A 87 7.18 -10.32 5.45
CA ALA A 87 5.85 -10.22 6.02
C ALA A 87 5.28 -8.81 5.82
N VAL A 88 4.01 -8.73 5.47
CA VAL A 88 3.24 -7.48 5.43
C VAL A 88 2.09 -7.61 6.43
N LEU A 89 2.09 -6.75 7.44
CA LEU A 89 1.06 -6.69 8.47
C LEU A 89 0.09 -5.57 8.15
N ILE A 90 -1.19 -5.87 8.02
CA ILE A 90 -2.25 -4.88 7.82
C ILE A 90 -3.38 -5.11 8.82
N ALA A 91 -3.98 -4.02 9.31
CA ALA A 91 -5.22 -4.11 10.08
C ALA A 91 -6.39 -4.38 9.13
N SER A 92 -7.20 -5.39 9.43
CA SER A 92 -8.30 -5.89 8.58
C SER A 92 -9.46 -4.92 8.42
N GLN A 93 -9.51 -3.83 9.20
CA GLN A 93 -10.60 -2.88 9.08
C GLN A 93 -10.51 -2.16 7.73
N ALA A 94 -11.40 -2.57 6.88
CA ALA A 94 -11.96 -1.94 5.66
C ALA A 94 -11.20 -0.76 5.02
N ASN A 95 -9.88 -0.75 5.04
CA ASN A 95 -9.15 0.25 4.30
C ASN A 95 -9.08 -0.17 2.82
N LEU A 96 -9.92 0.43 2.01
CA LEU A 96 -10.01 0.19 0.56
C LEU A 96 -8.71 0.52 -0.21
N GLN A 97 -7.70 1.10 0.46
CA GLN A 97 -6.37 1.30 -0.12
C GLN A 97 -5.46 0.06 -0.04
N TYR A 98 -5.77 -0.92 0.80
CA TYR A 98 -4.90 -2.09 0.95
C TYR A 98 -4.72 -2.92 -0.32
N PRO A 99 -5.73 -3.11 -1.20
CA PRO A 99 -5.50 -3.82 -2.46
C PRO A 99 -4.42 -3.16 -3.33
N GLU A 100 -4.43 -1.82 -3.47
CA GLU A 100 -3.40 -1.07 -4.21
C GLU A 100 -2.03 -1.22 -3.53
N LEU A 101 -1.96 -1.01 -2.22
CA LEU A 101 -0.72 -1.18 -1.44
C LEU A 101 -0.12 -2.58 -1.61
N LEU A 102 -0.92 -3.63 -1.46
CA LEU A 102 -0.45 -5.02 -1.54
C LEU A 102 0.01 -5.37 -2.96
N GLY A 103 -0.69 -4.90 -3.99
CA GLY A 103 -0.29 -5.05 -5.38
C GLY A 103 1.09 -4.43 -5.64
N GLU A 104 1.28 -3.18 -5.26
CA GLU A 104 2.54 -2.45 -5.41
C GLU A 104 3.68 -3.08 -4.58
N LEU A 105 3.45 -3.42 -3.31
CA LEU A 105 4.45 -4.10 -2.49
C LEU A 105 4.85 -5.46 -3.09
N SER A 106 3.87 -6.25 -3.54
CA SER A 106 4.13 -7.55 -4.17
C SER A 106 5.00 -7.42 -5.42
N GLN A 107 4.73 -6.41 -6.25
CA GLN A 107 5.51 -6.12 -7.44
C GLN A 107 6.94 -5.70 -7.10
N HIS A 108 7.11 -4.70 -6.22
CA HIS A 108 8.44 -4.16 -5.90
C HIS A 108 9.32 -5.13 -5.08
N ILE A 109 8.72 -5.89 -4.17
CA ILE A 109 9.40 -6.95 -3.40
C ILE A 109 9.74 -8.12 -4.33
N GLY A 110 8.79 -8.49 -5.23
CA GLY A 110 8.98 -9.54 -6.23
C GLY A 110 10.13 -9.26 -7.20
N ALA A 111 10.24 -8.02 -7.69
CA ALA A 111 11.34 -7.57 -8.54
C ALA A 111 12.73 -7.70 -7.88
N ARG A 112 12.78 -7.77 -6.54
CA ARG A 112 14.00 -7.99 -5.74
C ARG A 112 14.20 -9.45 -5.33
N GLY A 113 13.48 -10.39 -5.97
CA GLY A 113 13.61 -11.84 -5.74
C GLY A 113 13.00 -12.34 -4.44
N ARG A 114 12.17 -11.53 -3.77
CA ARG A 114 11.47 -11.90 -2.53
C ARG A 114 9.98 -12.08 -2.77
N ARG A 115 9.27 -12.64 -1.78
CA ARG A 115 7.82 -12.85 -1.81
C ARG A 115 7.16 -12.23 -0.60
N VAL A 116 5.93 -11.76 -0.78
CA VAL A 116 5.11 -11.21 0.29
C VAL A 116 4.33 -12.34 0.96
N LEU A 117 4.36 -12.35 2.29
CA LEU A 117 3.48 -13.15 3.13
C LEU A 117 2.59 -12.17 3.91
N LEU A 118 1.29 -12.21 3.66
CA LEU A 118 0.33 -11.31 4.26
C LEU A 118 -0.16 -11.85 5.61
N PHE A 119 -0.12 -10.98 6.61
CA PHE A 119 -0.74 -11.18 7.92
C PHE A 119 -1.79 -10.09 8.15
N THR A 120 -3.01 -10.50 8.48
CA THR A 120 -4.12 -9.57 8.74
C THR A 120 -4.49 -9.59 10.21
N LEU A 121 -4.68 -8.39 10.77
CA LEU A 121 -5.19 -8.21 12.12
C LEU A 121 -6.68 -7.88 12.03
N ALA A 122 -7.53 -8.67 12.68
CA ALA A 122 -8.95 -8.36 12.78
C ALA A 122 -9.18 -7.08 13.60
N ARG A 123 -8.35 -6.86 14.63
CA ARG A 123 -8.32 -5.65 15.47
C ARG A 123 -6.87 -5.28 15.75
N GLU A 124 -6.60 -3.99 15.98
CA GLU A 124 -5.26 -3.52 16.38
C GLU A 124 -4.74 -4.19 17.66
N THR A 125 -5.64 -4.67 18.53
CA THR A 125 -5.30 -5.44 19.74
C THR A 125 -4.78 -6.86 19.48
N ASP A 126 -4.91 -7.38 18.25
CA ASP A 126 -4.49 -8.74 17.91
C ASP A 126 -3.00 -8.83 17.52
N VAL A 127 -2.25 -7.75 17.66
CA VAL A 127 -0.85 -7.62 17.23
C VAL A 127 0.03 -8.72 17.83
N ASP A 128 -0.05 -8.97 19.14
CA ASP A 128 0.79 -9.97 19.82
C ASP A 128 0.63 -11.37 19.21
N ARG A 129 -0.61 -11.77 18.95
CA ARG A 129 -0.90 -13.07 18.34
C ARG A 129 -0.34 -13.15 16.93
N VAL A 130 -0.54 -12.10 16.12
CA VAL A 130 -0.06 -12.08 14.74
C VAL A 130 1.47 -12.04 14.69
N LEU A 131 2.12 -11.31 15.59
CA LEU A 131 3.59 -11.33 15.68
C LEU A 131 4.11 -12.71 16.07
N ALA A 132 3.43 -13.44 16.98
CA ALA A 132 3.80 -14.81 17.30
C ALA A 132 3.77 -15.72 16.06
N ASP A 133 2.77 -15.54 15.17
CA ASP A 133 2.71 -16.25 13.90
C ASP A 133 3.87 -15.81 12.97
N VAL A 134 4.13 -14.51 12.84
CA VAL A 134 5.25 -13.99 12.01
C VAL A 134 6.59 -14.62 12.38
N TRP A 135 6.86 -14.78 13.70
CA TRP A 135 8.11 -15.39 14.18
C TRP A 135 8.29 -16.84 13.76
N GLN A 136 7.19 -17.58 13.52
CA GLN A 136 7.26 -18.99 13.10
C GLN A 136 7.66 -19.15 11.63
N TYR A 137 7.37 -18.15 10.77
CA TYR A 137 7.62 -18.24 9.33
C TYR A 137 9.03 -17.84 8.89
N GLN A 138 9.93 -17.50 9.85
CA GLN A 138 11.33 -17.14 9.56
C GLN A 138 11.45 -16.09 8.42
N VAL A 139 10.59 -15.08 8.40
CA VAL A 139 10.63 -14.01 7.40
C VAL A 139 11.93 -13.22 7.50
N ASP A 140 12.40 -12.63 6.40
CA ASP A 140 13.65 -11.85 6.36
C ASP A 140 13.44 -10.40 6.84
N GLY A 141 12.19 -9.92 6.87
CA GLY A 141 11.83 -8.59 7.33
C GLY A 141 10.33 -8.35 7.28
N VAL A 142 9.90 -7.23 7.85
CA VAL A 142 8.48 -6.89 8.04
C VAL A 142 8.17 -5.47 7.57
N ILE A 143 7.08 -5.29 6.82
CA ILE A 143 6.42 -3.99 6.59
C ILE A 143 5.13 -3.99 7.40
N ALA A 144 4.99 -3.06 8.35
CA ALA A 144 3.82 -3.00 9.22
C ALA A 144 2.98 -1.75 8.93
N ALA A 145 1.77 -1.96 8.38
CA ALA A 145 0.70 -0.97 8.29
C ALA A 145 -0.31 -1.14 9.44
N ALA A 146 0.16 -1.64 10.58
CA ALA A 146 -0.56 -1.85 11.83
C ALA A 146 0.13 -1.06 12.94
N ARG A 147 -0.60 -0.79 14.03
CA ARG A 147 -0.05 -0.10 15.20
C ARG A 147 0.83 -1.04 16.01
N LEU A 148 2.09 -0.67 16.19
CA LEU A 148 3.03 -1.38 17.04
C LEU A 148 3.35 -0.52 18.27
N SER A 149 3.50 -1.15 19.44
CA SER A 149 3.96 -0.49 20.68
C SER A 149 5.49 -0.42 20.73
N SER A 150 6.02 0.32 21.71
CA SER A 150 7.46 0.37 21.96
C SER A 150 8.04 -0.99 22.34
N GLU A 151 7.26 -1.85 23.03
CA GLU A 151 7.65 -3.21 23.37
C GLU A 151 7.76 -4.09 22.11
N HIS A 152 6.78 -3.97 21.20
CA HIS A 152 6.85 -4.67 19.91
C HIS A 152 8.12 -4.30 19.13
N ILE A 153 8.44 -3.00 19.04
CA ILE A 153 9.66 -2.55 18.35
C ILE A 153 10.92 -3.11 19.05
N ALA A 154 10.95 -3.12 20.39
CA ALA A 154 12.06 -3.71 21.14
C ALA A 154 12.23 -5.21 20.85
N GLU A 155 11.12 -5.94 20.60
CA GLU A 155 11.17 -7.35 20.19
C GLU A 155 11.79 -7.51 18.79
N PHE A 156 11.43 -6.66 17.81
CA PHE A 156 12.06 -6.65 16.49
C PHE A 156 13.57 -6.45 16.59
N ASP A 157 14.03 -5.53 17.45
CA ASP A 157 15.46 -5.26 17.64
C ASP A 157 16.19 -6.43 18.31
N ARG A 158 15.60 -7.05 19.36
CA ARG A 158 16.19 -8.22 20.00
C ARG A 158 16.37 -9.37 19.00
N ARG A 159 15.41 -9.53 18.09
CA ARG A 159 15.47 -10.56 17.04
C ARG A 159 16.29 -10.14 15.85
N ARG A 160 16.79 -8.91 15.82
CA ARG A 160 17.48 -8.32 14.66
C ARG A 160 16.64 -8.43 13.38
N MET A 161 15.33 -8.31 13.53
CA MET A 161 14.36 -8.40 12.43
C MET A 161 14.15 -7.02 11.79
N PRO A 162 14.51 -6.83 10.51
CA PRO A 162 14.27 -5.60 9.79
C PRO A 162 12.78 -5.23 9.78
N LEU A 163 12.48 -3.97 10.12
CA LEU A 163 11.13 -3.45 10.18
C LEU A 163 11.04 -2.10 9.47
N VAL A 164 9.98 -1.92 8.69
CA VAL A 164 9.53 -0.62 8.14
C VAL A 164 8.09 -0.39 8.53
N LEU A 165 7.79 0.72 9.19
CA LEU A 165 6.42 1.17 9.44
C LEU A 165 5.86 1.86 8.20
N PHE A 166 4.61 1.54 7.85
CA PHE A 166 3.90 2.13 6.72
C PHE A 166 2.68 2.91 7.20
N ASN A 167 2.65 4.22 6.96
CA ASN A 167 1.63 5.13 7.49
C ASN A 167 1.41 4.99 9.00
N ARG A 168 2.46 4.68 9.71
CA ARG A 168 2.48 4.59 11.17
C ARG A 168 3.77 5.22 11.68
N SER A 169 3.74 5.78 12.87
CA SER A 169 4.92 6.34 13.53
C SER A 169 4.85 6.12 15.03
N LEU A 170 6.00 5.94 15.66
CA LEU A 170 6.15 6.06 17.08
C LEU A 170 6.79 7.41 17.42
N ARG A 171 6.25 8.10 18.41
CA ARG A 171 6.83 9.38 18.88
C ARG A 171 8.07 9.17 19.74
N GLU A 172 8.11 8.07 20.46
CA GLU A 172 9.11 7.80 21.50
C GLU A 172 10.39 7.18 20.94
N ARG A 173 10.35 6.68 19.71
CA ARG A 173 11.46 5.94 19.12
C ARG A 173 11.54 6.11 17.61
N ALA A 174 12.74 6.34 17.10
CA ALA A 174 13.01 6.37 15.66
C ALA A 174 12.98 4.92 15.10
N VAL A 175 12.18 4.71 14.06
CA VAL A 175 12.04 3.44 13.31
C VAL A 175 12.00 3.77 11.84
N ASN A 176 12.50 2.87 10.99
CA ASN A 176 12.34 3.04 9.54
C ASN A 176 10.86 3.22 9.20
N THR A 177 10.53 4.32 8.55
CA THR A 177 9.14 4.71 8.34
C THR A 177 8.95 5.29 6.95
N VAL A 178 7.88 4.85 6.28
CA VAL A 178 7.36 5.47 5.05
C VAL A 178 5.95 5.94 5.33
N THR A 179 5.69 7.23 5.18
CA THR A 179 4.40 7.83 5.52
C THR A 179 4.03 8.97 4.57
N CYS A 180 2.74 9.25 4.47
CA CYS A 180 2.27 10.51 3.91
C CYS A 180 2.29 11.60 4.99
N ASP A 181 2.44 12.86 4.60
CA ASP A 181 2.27 14.01 5.51
C ASP A 181 0.79 14.26 5.74
N HIS A 182 0.23 13.54 6.71
CA HIS A 182 -1.19 13.61 7.04
C HIS A 182 -1.59 14.92 7.70
N HIS A 183 -0.65 15.55 8.42
CA HIS A 183 -0.86 16.85 9.03
C HIS A 183 -1.03 17.92 7.95
N GLU A 184 -0.06 18.03 7.02
CA GLU A 184 -0.14 18.98 5.92
C GLU A 184 -1.32 18.67 4.98
N ALA A 185 -1.69 17.41 4.81
CA ALA A 185 -2.88 17.03 4.07
C ALA A 185 -4.16 17.64 4.68
N GLY A 186 -4.32 17.58 6.01
CA GLY A 186 -5.44 18.24 6.70
C GLY A 186 -5.44 19.75 6.51
N ARG A 187 -4.28 20.39 6.60
CA ARG A 187 -4.11 21.83 6.36
C ARG A 187 -4.48 22.22 4.93
N MET A 188 -4.08 21.40 3.95
CA MET A 188 -4.36 21.63 2.53
C MET A 188 -5.87 21.65 2.24
N LEU A 189 -6.65 20.69 2.76
CA LEU A 189 -8.10 20.67 2.58
C LEU A 189 -8.75 21.95 3.12
N VAL A 190 -8.41 22.32 4.36
CA VAL A 190 -8.93 23.55 4.97
C VAL A 190 -8.56 24.78 4.15
N SER A 191 -7.30 24.89 3.71
CA SER A 191 -6.84 26.04 2.91
C SER A 191 -7.63 26.18 1.62
N ARG A 192 -7.89 25.07 0.91
CA ARG A 192 -8.68 25.07 -0.34
C ARG A 192 -10.14 25.45 -0.11
N LEU A 193 -10.77 24.87 0.90
CA LEU A 193 -12.17 25.15 1.24
C LEU A 193 -12.34 26.59 1.77
N ALA A 194 -11.46 27.07 2.65
CA ALA A 194 -11.50 28.42 3.18
C ALA A 194 -11.29 29.49 2.10
N ALA A 195 -10.38 29.25 1.14
CA ALA A 195 -10.18 30.11 -0.02
C ALA A 195 -11.45 30.23 -0.88
N ALA A 196 -12.24 29.16 -0.97
CA ALA A 196 -13.53 29.14 -1.66
C ALA A 196 -14.68 29.73 -0.83
N GLY A 197 -14.40 30.39 0.29
CA GLY A 197 -15.37 31.11 1.09
C GLY A 197 -16.05 30.32 2.20
N HIS A 198 -15.68 29.08 2.46
CA HIS A 198 -16.23 28.30 3.58
C HIS A 198 -15.76 28.86 4.92
N ARG A 199 -16.67 28.94 5.89
CA ARG A 199 -16.40 29.53 7.22
C ARG A 199 -16.75 28.59 8.37
N ARG A 200 -17.79 27.78 8.25
CA ARG A 200 -18.26 26.85 9.28
C ARG A 200 -17.93 25.42 8.90
N PHE A 201 -17.09 24.78 9.69
CA PHE A 201 -16.55 23.47 9.38
C PHE A 201 -17.00 22.40 10.37
N GLY A 202 -17.37 21.24 9.86
CA GLY A 202 -17.48 20.00 10.61
C GLY A 202 -16.34 19.04 10.27
N ILE A 203 -15.91 18.24 11.22
CA ILE A 203 -14.95 17.17 11.02
C ILE A 203 -15.53 15.85 11.54
N ILE A 204 -15.72 14.88 10.67
CA ILE A 204 -16.00 13.50 11.05
C ILE A 204 -14.65 12.79 11.11
N ALA A 205 -14.12 12.59 12.32
CA ALA A 205 -12.80 12.02 12.53
C ALA A 205 -12.76 10.53 12.14
N GLY A 206 -11.56 9.99 11.98
CA GLY A 206 -11.36 8.54 11.92
C GLY A 206 -11.24 7.92 13.31
N LEU A 207 -10.70 6.70 13.36
CA LEU A 207 -10.45 5.99 14.62
C LEU A 207 -9.62 6.84 15.59
N GLU A 208 -10.03 6.91 16.83
CA GLU A 208 -9.41 7.77 17.86
C GLU A 208 -7.95 7.40 18.13
N ASP A 209 -7.63 6.12 18.08
CA ASP A 209 -6.28 5.61 18.30
C ASP A 209 -5.41 5.61 17.03
N SER A 210 -5.94 6.00 15.87
CA SER A 210 -5.19 6.11 14.62
C SER A 210 -4.35 7.40 14.59
N SER A 211 -3.03 7.25 14.56
CA SER A 211 -2.11 8.40 14.39
C SER A 211 -2.39 9.16 13.10
N VAL A 212 -2.77 8.48 12.02
CA VAL A 212 -3.17 9.09 10.73
C VAL A 212 -4.39 9.99 10.90
N ALA A 213 -5.44 9.48 11.55
CA ALA A 213 -6.65 10.26 11.79
C ALA A 213 -6.41 11.46 12.70
N GLN A 214 -5.59 11.28 13.74
CA GLN A 214 -5.20 12.38 14.64
C GLN A 214 -4.43 13.48 13.90
N GLU A 215 -3.44 13.12 13.05
CA GLU A 215 -2.66 14.09 12.28
C GLU A 215 -3.52 14.85 11.27
N ARG A 216 -4.43 14.17 10.55
CA ARG A 216 -5.39 14.81 9.61
C ARG A 216 -6.27 15.82 10.34
N ARG A 217 -6.87 15.42 11.46
CA ARG A 217 -7.71 16.29 12.30
C ARG A 217 -6.91 17.47 12.86
N ARG A 218 -5.72 17.20 13.41
CA ARG A 218 -4.87 18.25 14.00
C ARG A 218 -4.51 19.29 12.96
N GLY A 219 -4.00 18.87 11.78
CA GLY A 219 -3.65 19.79 10.70
C GLY A 219 -4.84 20.64 10.23
N ALA A 220 -6.03 20.03 10.11
CA ALA A 220 -7.24 20.75 9.76
C ALA A 220 -7.62 21.80 10.83
N SER A 221 -7.63 21.40 12.11
CA SER A 221 -8.01 22.29 13.21
C SER A 221 -7.02 23.46 13.42
N GLU A 222 -5.72 23.17 13.35
CA GLU A 222 -4.68 24.20 13.44
C GLU A 222 -4.80 25.20 12.29
N ARG A 223 -5.05 24.71 11.07
CA ARG A 223 -5.20 25.61 9.91
C ARG A 223 -6.42 26.52 10.01
N LEU A 224 -7.54 26.04 10.53
CA LEU A 224 -8.70 26.87 10.81
C LEU A 224 -8.38 27.98 11.81
N ALA A 225 -7.69 27.65 12.89
CA ALA A 225 -7.27 28.63 13.90
C ALA A 225 -6.31 29.68 13.32
N GLU A 226 -5.33 29.31 12.52
CA GLU A 226 -4.41 30.22 11.82
C GLU A 226 -5.14 31.21 10.88
N LEU A 227 -6.24 30.74 10.25
CA LEU A 227 -7.07 31.58 9.36
C LEU A 227 -8.07 32.44 10.13
N GLY A 228 -8.07 32.39 11.47
CA GLY A 228 -9.04 33.11 12.29
C GLY A 228 -10.48 32.62 12.12
N LEU A 229 -10.67 31.38 11.67
CA LEU A 229 -11.98 30.79 11.48
C LEU A 229 -12.47 30.10 12.78
N PRO A 230 -13.81 29.96 12.96
CA PRO A 230 -14.35 29.26 14.11
C PRO A 230 -13.79 27.83 14.23
N ALA A 231 -13.64 27.37 15.46
CA ALA A 231 -13.25 25.99 15.71
C ALA A 231 -14.26 25.02 15.08
N PRO A 232 -13.82 23.94 14.45
CA PRO A 232 -14.73 22.99 13.84
C PRO A 232 -15.50 22.19 14.89
N VAL A 233 -16.74 21.80 14.58
CA VAL A 233 -17.42 20.76 15.35
C VAL A 233 -16.81 19.41 14.95
N VAL A 234 -16.19 18.72 15.91
CA VAL A 234 -15.52 17.44 15.69
C VAL A 234 -16.37 16.32 16.31
N VAL A 235 -16.69 15.33 15.51
CA VAL A 235 -17.37 14.10 15.98
C VAL A 235 -16.51 12.87 15.69
N PRO A 236 -16.58 11.83 16.54
CA PRO A 236 -15.85 10.60 16.31
C PRO A 236 -16.37 9.87 15.06
N GLY A 237 -15.52 9.07 14.43
CA GLY A 237 -15.85 8.16 13.33
C GLY A 237 -15.06 6.86 13.46
N GLN A 238 -15.54 5.82 12.77
CA GLN A 238 -14.92 4.48 12.75
C GLN A 238 -14.20 4.19 11.41
N ALA A 239 -14.00 5.21 10.58
CA ALA A 239 -13.49 5.10 9.22
C ALA A 239 -14.34 4.17 8.33
N ASP A 240 -15.64 4.09 8.60
CA ASP A 240 -16.63 3.31 7.89
C ASP A 240 -17.74 4.20 7.29
N TYR A 241 -18.60 3.60 6.48
CA TYR A 241 -19.72 4.27 5.83
C TYR A 241 -20.75 4.77 6.84
N ALA A 242 -21.10 3.97 7.84
CA ALA A 242 -22.15 4.28 8.80
C ALA A 242 -21.81 5.52 9.65
N SER A 243 -20.55 5.68 10.04
CA SER A 243 -20.09 6.84 10.80
C SER A 243 -20.16 8.15 9.99
N GLY A 244 -20.14 8.08 8.66
CA GLY A 244 -20.35 9.24 7.79
C GLY A 244 -21.75 9.84 7.97
N ALA A 245 -22.78 9.01 7.86
CA ALA A 245 -24.16 9.42 8.04
C ALA A 245 -24.46 9.88 9.48
N ALA A 246 -24.01 9.10 10.48
CA ALA A 246 -24.20 9.45 11.88
C ALA A 246 -23.47 10.76 12.25
N GLY A 247 -22.25 10.94 11.74
CA GLY A 247 -21.45 12.13 11.99
C GLY A 247 -22.06 13.40 11.40
N LEU A 248 -22.61 13.33 10.17
CA LEU A 248 -23.32 14.49 9.57
C LEU A 248 -24.49 14.94 10.43
N ARG A 249 -25.35 13.99 10.86
CA ARG A 249 -26.50 14.32 11.73
C ARG A 249 -26.05 14.92 13.05
N ALA A 250 -25.00 14.37 13.67
CA ALA A 250 -24.47 14.88 14.93
C ALA A 250 -23.90 16.30 14.78
N ILE A 251 -23.17 16.59 13.71
CA ILE A 251 -22.63 17.94 13.43
C ILE A 251 -23.75 18.93 13.22
N ILE A 252 -24.78 18.62 12.41
CA ILE A 252 -25.93 19.51 12.17
C ILE A 252 -26.66 19.77 13.49
N SER A 253 -26.90 18.75 14.30
CA SER A 253 -27.54 18.90 15.62
C SER A 253 -26.73 19.80 16.55
N ALA A 254 -25.40 19.61 16.63
CA ALA A 254 -24.53 20.40 17.48
C ALA A 254 -24.41 21.88 17.03
N MET A 255 -24.45 22.11 15.71
CA MET A 255 -24.34 23.47 15.15
C MET A 255 -25.70 24.20 15.03
N GLY A 256 -26.81 23.46 15.14
CA GLY A 256 -28.18 24.00 14.88
C GLY A 256 -28.40 24.39 13.40
N ALA A 257 -27.48 24.08 12.50
CA ALA A 257 -27.55 24.44 11.08
C ALA A 257 -26.61 23.55 10.27
N VAL A 258 -26.84 23.49 8.95
CA VAL A 258 -25.92 22.83 7.99
C VAL A 258 -24.58 23.60 7.96
N PRO A 259 -23.45 22.95 8.13
CA PRO A 259 -22.12 23.58 7.98
C PRO A 259 -21.84 23.92 6.50
N ASP A 260 -20.87 24.80 6.25
CA ASP A 260 -20.45 25.11 4.89
C ASP A 260 -19.65 23.96 4.29
N ALA A 261 -18.84 23.29 5.12
CA ALA A 261 -18.03 22.14 4.71
C ALA A 261 -17.90 21.09 5.80
N ILE A 262 -17.83 19.83 5.38
CA ILE A 262 -17.44 18.70 6.21
C ILE A 262 -16.17 18.05 5.64
N ILE A 263 -15.20 17.83 6.52
CA ILE A 263 -13.99 17.04 6.26
C ILE A 263 -14.15 15.69 6.95
N CYS A 264 -14.17 14.63 6.16
CA CYS A 264 -14.28 13.26 6.63
C CYS A 264 -12.89 12.61 6.73
N GLY A 265 -12.62 11.84 7.78
CA GLY A 265 -11.32 11.21 8.03
C GLY A 265 -10.91 10.16 6.98
N SER A 266 -11.86 9.69 6.14
CA SER A 266 -11.63 8.80 4.99
C SER A 266 -12.69 8.98 3.93
N ASP A 267 -12.46 8.51 2.70
CA ASP A 267 -13.42 8.55 1.61
C ASP A 267 -14.67 7.71 1.89
N VAL A 268 -14.52 6.55 2.53
CA VAL A 268 -15.66 5.70 2.90
C VAL A 268 -16.63 6.46 3.83
N THR A 269 -16.08 7.17 4.81
CA THR A 269 -16.85 8.05 5.68
C THR A 269 -17.48 9.20 4.89
N ALA A 270 -16.75 9.78 3.94
CA ALA A 270 -17.27 10.87 3.10
C ALA A 270 -18.43 10.40 2.20
N ILE A 271 -18.35 9.19 1.64
CA ILE A 271 -19.44 8.58 0.86
C ILE A 271 -20.70 8.42 1.73
N GLY A 272 -20.57 7.89 2.96
CA GLY A 272 -21.70 7.79 3.88
C GLY A 272 -22.30 9.16 4.27
N CYS A 273 -21.44 10.16 4.44
CA CYS A 273 -21.87 11.55 4.66
C CYS A 273 -22.64 12.11 3.45
N LEU A 274 -22.15 11.88 2.22
CA LEU A 274 -22.79 12.30 0.98
C LEU A 274 -24.15 11.68 0.78
N ASP A 275 -24.29 10.38 0.98
CA ASP A 275 -25.55 9.67 0.81
C ASP A 275 -26.59 10.14 1.83
N CYS A 276 -26.19 10.32 3.09
CA CYS A 276 -27.06 10.91 4.10
C CYS A 276 -27.48 12.35 3.72
N ALA A 277 -26.55 13.18 3.29
CA ALA A 277 -26.85 14.55 2.87
C ALA A 277 -27.88 14.58 1.72
N ARG A 278 -27.60 13.82 0.65
CA ARG A 278 -28.39 13.85 -0.59
C ARG A 278 -29.74 13.14 -0.46
N HIS A 279 -29.75 11.94 0.13
CA HIS A 279 -30.89 11.03 0.06
C HIS A 279 -31.76 11.03 1.33
N GLU A 280 -31.21 11.37 2.50
CA GLU A 280 -31.98 11.41 3.73
C GLU A 280 -32.37 12.82 4.15
N LEU A 281 -31.43 13.78 4.00
CA LEU A 281 -31.64 15.15 4.48
C LEU A 281 -32.01 16.14 3.36
N GLY A 282 -31.96 15.73 2.10
CA GLY A 282 -32.28 16.60 0.96
C GLY A 282 -31.33 17.80 0.81
N ILE A 283 -30.08 17.67 1.31
CA ILE A 283 -29.06 18.72 1.25
C ILE A 283 -28.35 18.65 -0.10
N GLU A 284 -28.34 19.75 -0.83
CA GLU A 284 -27.67 19.84 -2.12
C GLU A 284 -26.13 19.94 -1.95
N VAL A 285 -25.42 18.91 -2.39
CA VAL A 285 -23.95 18.88 -2.42
C VAL A 285 -23.50 19.10 -3.87
N PRO A 286 -22.63 20.07 -4.17
CA PRO A 286 -21.89 20.93 -3.22
C PRO A 286 -22.55 22.27 -2.89
N ARG A 287 -23.76 22.59 -3.39
CA ARG A 287 -24.35 23.93 -3.32
C ARG A 287 -24.55 24.42 -1.89
N GLN A 288 -25.12 23.59 -1.02
CA GLN A 288 -25.43 23.92 0.38
C GLN A 288 -24.35 23.40 1.34
N LEU A 289 -23.73 22.29 1.02
CA LEU A 289 -22.73 21.64 1.83
C LEU A 289 -21.59 21.12 0.93
N SER A 290 -20.36 21.46 1.25
CA SER A 290 -19.19 20.82 0.64
C SER A 290 -18.75 19.64 1.49
N VAL A 291 -18.43 18.51 0.84
CA VAL A 291 -17.91 17.29 1.50
C VAL A 291 -16.57 16.92 0.89
N ALA A 292 -15.55 16.74 1.74
CA ALA A 292 -14.24 16.32 1.31
C ALA A 292 -13.73 15.13 2.14
N GLY A 293 -13.00 14.23 1.49
CA GLY A 293 -12.46 13.02 2.08
C GLY A 293 -10.94 12.93 2.04
N PHE A 294 -10.44 11.74 2.36
CA PHE A 294 -9.03 11.35 2.22
C PHE A 294 -8.97 9.96 1.63
N ASP A 295 -7.92 9.70 0.88
CA ASP A 295 -7.39 8.43 0.39
C ASP A 295 -7.55 8.24 -1.12
N ALA A 296 -8.51 8.88 -1.79
CA ALA A 296 -8.85 8.74 -3.20
C ALA A 296 -9.03 7.26 -3.61
N VAL A 297 -9.83 6.53 -2.82
CA VAL A 297 -10.17 5.14 -3.12
C VAL A 297 -10.98 5.04 -4.42
N GLU A 298 -10.98 3.87 -5.06
CA GLU A 298 -11.62 3.70 -6.38
C GLU A 298 -13.07 4.18 -6.41
N SER A 299 -13.86 3.84 -5.39
CA SER A 299 -15.27 4.26 -5.28
C SER A 299 -15.46 5.78 -5.21
N SER A 300 -14.47 6.52 -4.72
CA SER A 300 -14.53 8.00 -4.68
C SER A 300 -14.55 8.63 -6.07
N ASN A 301 -14.01 7.94 -7.08
CA ASN A 301 -13.99 8.40 -8.47
C ASN A 301 -15.24 7.99 -9.27
N TRP A 302 -16.12 7.18 -8.71
CA TRP A 302 -17.34 6.77 -9.41
C TRP A 302 -18.21 7.98 -9.71
N LEU A 303 -18.89 7.94 -10.86
CA LEU A 303 -19.70 9.06 -11.36
C LEU A 303 -20.72 9.57 -10.33
N SER A 304 -21.31 8.68 -9.53
CA SER A 304 -22.27 9.03 -8.48
C SER A 304 -21.66 9.84 -7.34
N TYR A 305 -20.37 9.68 -7.08
CA TYR A 305 -19.69 10.37 -5.99
C TYR A 305 -18.78 11.49 -6.50
N ASN A 306 -17.82 11.18 -7.36
CA ASN A 306 -16.82 12.12 -7.86
C ASN A 306 -16.32 13.03 -6.72
N LEU A 307 -15.77 12.37 -5.68
CA LEU A 307 -15.46 12.98 -4.39
C LEU A 307 -14.24 13.89 -4.47
N THR A 308 -14.35 15.07 -3.89
CA THR A 308 -13.20 15.92 -3.60
C THR A 308 -12.41 15.29 -2.45
N THR A 309 -11.14 14.95 -2.69
CA THR A 309 -10.34 14.17 -1.74
C THR A 309 -8.85 14.45 -1.86
N LEU A 310 -8.06 13.82 -1.00
CA LEU A 310 -6.59 13.83 -1.05
C LEU A 310 -6.05 12.44 -1.30
N ARG A 311 -5.29 12.29 -2.38
CA ARG A 311 -4.65 11.02 -2.77
C ARG A 311 -3.28 10.89 -2.16
N GLN A 312 -3.04 9.80 -1.48
CA GLN A 312 -1.69 9.39 -1.10
C GLN A 312 -0.97 8.82 -2.33
N PRO A 313 0.32 9.13 -2.57
CA PRO A 313 1.06 8.58 -3.70
C PRO A 313 1.48 7.12 -3.43
N MET A 314 0.49 6.24 -3.34
CA MET A 314 0.63 4.84 -2.88
C MET A 314 1.71 4.05 -3.65
N PRO A 315 1.81 4.12 -5.00
CA PRO A 315 2.87 3.41 -5.73
C PRO A 315 4.27 3.85 -5.31
N ARG A 316 4.49 5.16 -5.14
CA ARG A 316 5.79 5.71 -4.71
C ARG A 316 6.12 5.33 -3.27
N MET A 317 5.13 5.33 -2.38
CA MET A 317 5.29 4.95 -0.98
C MET A 317 5.58 3.45 -0.86
N ALA A 318 4.88 2.59 -1.58
CA ALA A 318 5.11 1.15 -1.59
C ALA A 318 6.51 0.80 -2.14
N MET A 319 6.92 1.44 -3.24
CA MET A 319 8.27 1.32 -3.78
C MET A 319 9.32 1.70 -2.73
N ALA A 320 9.14 2.85 -2.07
CA ALA A 320 10.07 3.34 -1.04
C ALA A 320 10.15 2.40 0.17
N ALA A 321 9.01 1.81 0.58
CA ALA A 321 8.98 0.85 1.70
C ALA A 321 9.69 -0.46 1.34
N ALA A 322 9.44 -1.00 0.14
CA ALA A 322 10.10 -2.19 -0.36
C ALA A 322 11.61 -1.98 -0.51
N GLU A 323 12.02 -0.84 -1.05
CA GLU A 323 13.43 -0.46 -1.20
C GLU A 323 14.13 -0.33 0.16
N LEU A 324 13.54 0.42 1.07
CA LEU A 324 14.09 0.65 2.41
C LEU A 324 14.26 -0.68 3.15
N LEU A 325 13.21 -1.51 3.19
CA LEU A 325 13.28 -2.81 3.85
C LEU A 325 14.33 -3.73 3.22
N CYS A 326 14.34 -3.86 1.90
CA CYS A 326 15.31 -4.72 1.20
C CYS A 326 16.75 -4.24 1.44
N THR A 327 17.00 -2.92 1.45
CA THR A 327 18.29 -2.35 1.77
C THR A 327 18.75 -2.74 3.19
N VAL A 328 17.83 -2.70 4.16
CA VAL A 328 18.15 -3.11 5.55
C VAL A 328 18.42 -4.61 5.63
N ILE A 329 17.64 -5.44 4.94
CA ILE A 329 17.83 -6.90 4.89
C ILE A 329 19.21 -7.26 4.27
N ASP A 330 19.63 -6.55 3.23
CA ASP A 330 20.84 -6.90 2.46
C ASP A 330 22.13 -6.34 3.07
N ARG A 331 22.05 -5.43 4.02
CA ARG A 331 23.23 -4.90 4.73
C ARG A 331 23.87 -5.99 5.57
N SER A 332 25.10 -6.32 5.23
CA SER A 332 25.96 -7.22 6.00
C SER A 332 26.71 -6.38 7.05
N GLY A 333 26.15 -6.26 8.27
CA GLY A 333 26.85 -5.67 9.43
C GLY A 333 26.68 -4.16 9.57
N GLY A 334 26.24 -3.73 10.75
CA GLY A 334 26.10 -2.33 11.18
C GLY A 334 24.65 -1.87 11.28
N VAL A 335 24.30 -1.33 12.45
CA VAL A 335 22.99 -0.68 12.66
C VAL A 335 23.05 0.70 12.01
N ALA A 336 22.42 0.87 10.86
CA ALA A 336 22.21 2.20 10.29
C ALA A 336 21.15 2.95 11.10
N ALA A 337 21.28 4.27 11.17
CA ALA A 337 20.22 5.09 11.73
C ALA A 337 18.91 4.86 10.99
N PRO A 338 17.77 4.77 11.70
CA PRO A 338 16.48 4.66 11.07
C PRO A 338 16.17 5.82 10.13
N GLU A 339 15.60 5.51 8.98
CA GLU A 339 15.25 6.46 7.93
C GLU A 339 13.75 6.73 7.93
N ARG A 340 13.35 8.01 7.80
CA ARG A 340 11.96 8.42 7.64
C ARG A 340 11.77 9.06 6.28
N ARG A 341 10.91 8.44 5.44
CA ARG A 341 10.52 8.96 4.12
C ARG A 341 9.09 9.49 4.20
N VAL A 342 8.93 10.79 3.94
CA VAL A 342 7.64 11.47 4.00
C VAL A 342 7.23 11.92 2.60
N PHE A 343 5.98 11.66 2.23
CA PHE A 343 5.42 11.98 0.92
C PHE A 343 4.26 12.96 1.08
N SER A 344 4.11 13.89 0.14
CA SER A 344 2.99 14.81 0.11
C SER A 344 1.77 14.18 -0.57
N ALA A 345 0.58 14.42 -0.03
CA ALA A 345 -0.67 14.06 -0.67
C ALA A 345 -0.95 14.95 -1.88
N GLN A 346 -1.67 14.39 -2.86
CA GLN A 346 -2.15 15.11 -4.04
C GLN A 346 -3.63 15.47 -3.86
N PHE A 347 -3.98 16.73 -4.11
CA PHE A 347 -5.36 17.16 -4.11
C PHE A 347 -6.10 16.69 -5.36
N ILE A 348 -7.25 16.05 -5.19
CA ILE A 348 -8.16 15.61 -6.25
C ILE A 348 -9.41 16.48 -6.19
N ASN A 349 -9.62 17.27 -7.23
CA ASN A 349 -10.80 18.10 -7.36
C ASN A 349 -11.94 17.26 -7.93
N GLY A 350 -12.93 16.97 -7.08
CA GLY A 350 -14.17 16.29 -7.44
C GLY A 350 -15.36 17.26 -7.55
N ALA A 351 -16.57 16.69 -7.56
CA ALA A 351 -17.81 17.44 -7.66
C ALA A 351 -18.51 17.68 -6.30
N THR A 352 -17.90 17.29 -5.18
CA THR A 352 -18.55 17.33 -3.87
C THR A 352 -18.16 18.52 -3.01
N ALA A 353 -17.28 19.39 -3.49
CA ALA A 353 -16.93 20.63 -2.83
C ALA A 353 -16.95 21.81 -3.81
N ARG A 354 -17.43 22.96 -3.33
CA ARG A 354 -17.27 24.23 -4.05
C ARG A 354 -15.82 24.68 -3.86
N LEU A 355 -15.13 24.84 -4.96
CA LEU A 355 -13.75 25.31 -4.98
C LEU A 355 -13.66 26.42 -6.03
N GLU A 356 -12.90 27.48 -5.74
CA GLU A 356 -12.60 28.43 -6.77
C GLU A 356 -11.76 27.76 -7.86
N PRO A 357 -12.01 28.08 -9.15
CA PRO A 357 -11.13 27.62 -10.20
C PRO A 357 -9.73 28.17 -9.90
N VAL A 358 -8.75 27.27 -9.82
CA VAL A 358 -7.34 27.67 -9.77
C VAL A 358 -7.02 28.28 -11.12
N PHE A 359 -7.14 29.62 -11.24
CA PHE A 359 -6.57 30.31 -12.38
C PHE A 359 -5.08 30.03 -12.36
N SER A 360 -4.64 29.25 -13.32
CA SER A 360 -3.22 29.04 -13.58
C SER A 360 -2.62 30.39 -13.93
N SER A 361 -1.91 31.01 -13.00
CA SER A 361 -1.16 32.25 -13.20
C SER A 361 0.11 32.00 -14.02
N VAL A 362 0.06 31.11 -15.02
CA VAL A 362 1.12 30.85 -15.98
C VAL A 362 0.60 31.13 -17.38
N LEU A 363 0.21 32.38 -17.62
CA LEU A 363 0.24 33.00 -18.93
C LEU A 363 0.64 34.46 -18.71
N GLY A 364 1.91 34.71 -18.90
CA GLY A 364 2.43 36.07 -19.07
C GLY A 364 1.69 36.81 -20.19
N PRO A 365 1.77 38.13 -20.28
CA PRO A 365 0.94 38.93 -21.17
C PRO A 365 1.16 38.52 -22.62
N ALA A 366 0.08 38.04 -23.27
CA ALA A 366 0.08 37.73 -24.68
C ALA A 366 0.26 39.02 -25.49
N LEU A 367 1.26 39.00 -26.32
CA LEU A 367 1.53 39.96 -27.39
C LEU A 367 0.29 40.23 -28.27
N GLY A 368 0.12 41.50 -28.54
CA GLY A 368 -0.51 42.22 -29.62
C GLY A 368 -1.54 41.53 -30.50
N ALA A 369 -2.68 42.15 -30.55
CA ALA A 369 -3.70 41.99 -31.59
C ALA A 369 -3.11 42.15 -32.99
N ALA A 370 -3.16 41.07 -33.81
CA ALA A 370 -3.07 41.20 -35.27
C ALA A 370 -4.45 41.00 -35.87
N GLN A 371 -4.96 42.06 -36.44
CA GLN A 371 -6.13 42.03 -37.32
C GLN A 371 -5.81 41.18 -38.54
N VAL A 372 -6.62 40.18 -38.85
CA VAL A 372 -6.66 39.54 -40.17
C VAL A 372 -8.07 39.67 -40.73
N HIS A 373 -8.13 40.40 -41.85
CA HIS A 373 -9.29 40.56 -42.72
C HIS A 373 -9.74 39.20 -43.29
N GLY A 374 -11.04 39.11 -43.47
CA GLY A 374 -11.76 37.93 -43.94
C GLY A 374 -11.46 37.52 -45.40
N THR A 375 -11.72 36.24 -45.65
CA THR A 375 -12.28 35.77 -46.95
C THR A 375 -12.93 34.39 -46.72
N GLY A 376 -14.21 34.31 -47.10
CA GLY A 376 -14.87 33.23 -47.85
C GLY A 376 -14.93 31.82 -47.23
N LEU A 377 -16.09 31.48 -46.70
CA LEU A 377 -16.57 30.10 -46.56
C LEU A 377 -16.94 29.46 -47.90
N PRO A 378 -16.78 28.14 -48.10
CA PRO A 378 -17.75 27.36 -48.86
C PRO A 378 -18.50 26.35 -47.97
N ALA A 379 -19.72 26.09 -48.39
CA ALA A 379 -20.78 25.31 -47.73
C ALA A 379 -20.48 23.80 -47.63
N PRO A 380 -21.20 23.05 -46.73
CA PRO A 380 -21.03 21.65 -46.54
C PRO A 380 -21.74 20.80 -47.60
N VAL A 381 -21.07 19.77 -48.08
CA VAL A 381 -21.62 18.70 -48.93
C VAL A 381 -22.22 17.62 -48.05
N ALA A 382 -23.50 17.32 -48.27
CA ALA A 382 -24.19 16.15 -47.73
C ALA A 382 -23.73 14.91 -48.47
N ILE A 383 -23.47 13.84 -47.76
CA ILE A 383 -23.37 12.47 -48.32
C ILE A 383 -24.37 11.60 -47.56
N MET A 384 -25.18 10.89 -48.36
CA MET A 384 -26.19 9.90 -48.00
C MET A 384 -25.62 8.78 -47.14
#